data_8f934a576a18d4f4922967f33e044285
#
_entry.id   8f934a576a18d4f4922967f33e044285
#
_cell.length_a   1.000
_cell.length_b   1.000
_cell.length_c   1.000
_cell.angle_alpha   90.00
_cell.angle_beta   90.00
_cell.angle_gamma   90.00
#
_symmetry.space_group_name_H-M   'P 1'
#
loop_
_entity.id
_entity.type
_entity.pdbx_description
1 polymer ?
#
loop_
_entity_poly.entity_id
_entity_poly.type
_entity_poly.pdbx_seq_one_letter_code
_entity_poly.pdbx_strand_id
1 'polypeptide(L)' 'MLKLGLDIGSTTIKCVVLDKENKIIYSTYERHYSQITEKIAEILATVRSKVKGVENAAVALSGSAGMGVA' A
#
# COMPACT_ATOMS: atom_id res chain seq x y z
N MET A 1 -5.64 15.41 -3.20
CA MET A 1 -4.78 14.59 -2.31
C MET A 1 -4.80 13.15 -2.78
N LEU A 2 -3.64 12.53 -2.85
CA LEU A 2 -3.56 11.13 -3.20
C LEU A 2 -4.01 10.26 -2.02
N LYS A 3 -4.51 9.07 -2.34
CA LYS A 3 -4.90 8.09 -1.33
C LYS A 3 -4.15 6.80 -1.60
N LEU A 4 -3.59 6.22 -0.56
CA LEU A 4 -2.87 4.96 -0.65
C LEU A 4 -3.54 3.94 0.24
N GLY A 5 -3.99 2.84 -0.33
CA GLY A 5 -4.62 1.76 0.42
C GLY A 5 -3.74 0.52 0.44
N LEU A 6 -3.60 -0.07 1.61
CA LEU A 6 -2.91 -1.34 1.79
C LEU A 6 -3.90 -2.34 2.35
N ASP A 7 -4.05 -3.46 1.66
CA ASP A 7 -4.88 -4.56 2.11
C ASP A 7 -3.96 -5.73 2.42
N ILE A 8 -3.81 -6.05 3.69
CA ILE A 8 -2.84 -7.04 4.16
C ILE A 8 -3.55 -8.33 4.51
N GLY A 9 -3.44 -9.31 3.63
CA GLY A 9 -3.99 -10.62 3.87
C GLY A 9 -3.02 -11.53 4.61
N SER A 10 -3.41 -12.77 4.82
CA SER A 10 -2.58 -13.74 5.52
C SER A 10 -1.29 -14.06 4.79
N THR A 11 -1.27 -13.96 3.47
CA THR A 11 -0.08 -14.29 2.66
C THR A 11 0.30 -13.19 1.67
N THR A 12 -0.59 -12.22 1.43
CA THR A 12 -0.40 -11.24 0.37
C THR A 12 -0.64 -9.83 0.86
N ILE A 13 -0.08 -8.86 0.12
CA ILE A 13 -0.34 -7.45 0.34
C ILE A 13 -0.75 -6.85 -1.00
N LYS A 14 -1.87 -6.13 -0.98
CA LYS A 14 -2.33 -5.36 -2.14
C LYS A 14 -2.16 -3.89 -1.83
N CYS A 15 -1.56 -3.16 -2.75
CA CYS A 15 -1.38 -1.72 -2.62
C CYS A 15 -2.07 -1.03 -3.79
N VAL A 16 -2.85 0.00 -3.50
CA VAL A 16 -3.54 0.78 -4.52
C VAL A 16 -3.32 2.25 -4.22
N VAL A 17 -2.98 3.02 -5.25
CA VAL A 17 -2.88 4.48 -5.12
C VAL A 17 -3.94 5.11 -5.99
N LEU A 18 -4.75 5.97 -5.38
CA LEU A 18 -5.82 6.69 -6.07
C LEU A 18 -5.49 8.17 -6.13
N ASP A 19 -5.88 8.82 -7.23
CA ASP A 19 -5.75 10.25 -7.35
C ASP A 19 -6.94 10.95 -6.67
N LYS A 20 -6.99 12.28 -6.76
CA LYS A 20 -8.05 13.06 -6.12
C LYS A 20 -9.43 12.73 -6.68
N GLU A 21 -9.50 12.13 -7.85
CA GLU A 21 -10.75 11.73 -8.47
C GLU A 21 -11.09 10.26 -8.22
N ASN A 22 -10.34 9.61 -7.32
CA ASN A 22 -10.50 8.21 -6.98
C ASN A 22 -10.21 7.25 -8.14
N LYS A 23 -9.35 7.66 -9.06
CA LYS A 23 -8.89 6.78 -10.12
C LYS A 23 -7.62 6.08 -9.69
N ILE A 24 -7.51 4.80 -10.04
CA ILE A 24 -6.32 4.03 -9.73
C ILE A 24 -5.19 4.47 -10.65
N ILE A 25 -4.12 5.02 -10.05
CA ILE A 25 -2.96 5.45 -10.81
C ILE A 25 -1.76 4.53 -10.60
N TYR A 26 -1.84 3.64 -9.61
CA TYR A 26 -0.81 2.63 -9.39
C TYR A 26 -1.41 1.52 -8.53
N SER A 27 -1.04 0.28 -8.80
CA SER A 27 -1.43 -0.83 -7.94
C SER A 27 -0.40 -1.93 -8.03
N THR A 28 -0.29 -2.71 -6.95
CA THR A 28 0.57 -3.88 -6.92
C THR A 28 -0.05 -4.93 -6.00
N TYR A 29 0.31 -6.19 -6.23
CA TYR A 29 -0.19 -7.32 -5.46
C TYR A 29 0.97 -8.29 -5.30
N GLU A 30 1.42 -8.50 -4.06
CA GLU A 30 2.62 -9.27 -3.80
C GLU A 30 2.46 -10.16 -2.57
N ARG A 31 3.21 -11.24 -2.55
CA ARG A 31 3.27 -12.10 -1.37
C ARG A 31 4.27 -11.52 -0.39
N HIS A 32 3.95 -11.58 0.91
CA HIS A 32 4.84 -11.04 1.93
C HIS A 32 5.69 -12.09 2.64
N TYR A 33 5.37 -13.38 2.47
CA TYR A 33 6.15 -14.47 3.08
C TYR A 33 6.39 -14.26 4.58
N SER A 34 5.36 -13.80 5.28
CA SER A 34 5.41 -13.48 6.72
C SER A 34 6.37 -12.35 7.07
N GLN A 35 6.92 -11.65 6.08
CA GLN A 35 7.79 -10.48 6.28
C GLN A 35 7.01 -9.22 5.96
N ILE A 36 5.95 -8.99 6.74
CA ILE A 36 4.99 -7.93 6.42
C ILE A 36 5.64 -6.55 6.47
N THR A 37 6.37 -6.26 7.53
CA THR A 37 6.99 -4.94 7.70
C THR A 37 7.99 -4.63 6.58
N GLU A 38 8.84 -5.59 6.27
CA GLU A 38 9.82 -5.44 5.20
C GLU A 38 9.16 -5.27 3.85
N LYS A 39 8.09 -6.03 3.60
CA LYS A 39 7.39 -5.95 2.33
C LYS A 39 6.68 -4.62 2.17
N ILE A 40 6.06 -4.13 3.24
CA ILE A 40 5.43 -2.82 3.21
C ILE A 40 6.46 -1.74 2.89
N ALA A 41 7.63 -1.81 3.52
CA ALA A 41 8.70 -0.83 3.26
C ALA A 41 9.13 -0.87 1.80
N GLU A 42 9.28 -2.06 1.22
CA GLU A 42 9.63 -2.19 -0.20
C GLU A 42 8.56 -1.59 -1.10
N ILE A 43 7.30 -1.91 -0.82
CA ILE A 43 6.19 -1.40 -1.62
C ILE A 43 6.13 0.11 -1.57
N LEU A 44 6.25 0.68 -0.37
CA LEU A 44 6.21 2.14 -0.22
C LEU A 44 7.39 2.81 -0.92
N ALA A 45 8.58 2.22 -0.85
CA ALA A 45 9.73 2.76 -1.54
C ALA A 45 9.52 2.76 -3.05
N THR A 46 8.96 1.66 -3.58
CA THR A 46 8.66 1.56 -5.01
C THR A 46 7.62 2.59 -5.43
N VAL A 47 6.56 2.73 -4.64
CA VAL A 47 5.50 3.69 -4.93
C VAL A 47 6.06 5.11 -4.95
N ARG A 48 6.90 5.45 -3.97
CA ARG A 48 7.50 6.78 -3.91
C ARG A 48 8.35 7.10 -5.13
N SER A 49 8.99 6.09 -5.70
CA SER A 49 9.81 6.30 -6.90
C SER A 49 8.97 6.44 -8.17
N LYS A 50 7.75 5.90 -8.17
CA LYS A 50 6.91 5.87 -9.36
C LYS A 50 5.78 6.89 -9.35
N VAL A 51 5.35 7.32 -8.17
CA VAL A 51 4.21 8.23 -8.02
C VAL A 51 4.66 9.48 -7.29
N LYS A 52 4.60 10.62 -7.96
CA LYS A 52 4.98 11.90 -7.35
C LYS A 52 3.91 12.33 -6.34
N GLY A 53 4.37 12.86 -5.21
CA GLY A 53 3.48 13.39 -4.20
C GLY A 53 2.87 12.36 -3.28
N VAL A 54 3.27 11.10 -3.41
CA VAL A 54 2.70 10.02 -2.58
C VAL A 54 3.06 10.17 -1.11
N GLU A 55 4.15 10.86 -0.80
CA GLU A 55 4.54 11.09 0.59
C GLU A 55 3.52 11.93 1.35
N ASN A 56 2.65 12.63 0.65
CA ASN A 56 1.57 13.41 1.26
C ASN A 56 0.23 12.69 1.15
N ALA A 57 0.22 11.44 0.74
CA ALA A 57 -1.02 10.69 0.55
C ALA A 57 -1.65 10.30 1.88
N ALA A 58 -2.98 10.27 1.91
CA ALA A 58 -3.70 9.67 3.02
C ALA A 58 -3.53 8.16 2.92
N VAL A 59 -3.22 7.51 4.05
CA VAL A 59 -2.96 6.06 4.07
C VAL A 59 -4.08 5.34 4.80
N ALA A 60 -4.59 4.26 4.20
CA ALA A 60 -5.59 3.41 4.82
C ALA A 60 -5.09 1.98 4.84
N LEU A 61 -5.28 1.30 5.96
CA LEU A 61 -4.92 -0.10 6.13
C LEU A 61 -6.18 -0.95 6.29
N SER A 62 -6.18 -2.12 5.67
CA SER A 62 -7.28 -3.05 5.80
C SER A 62 -6.73 -4.48 5.74
N GLY A 63 -7.62 -5.47 5.94
CA GLY A 63 -7.23 -6.86 5.86
C GLY A 63 -7.01 -7.49 7.23
N SER A 64 -7.02 -8.81 7.26
CA SER A 64 -6.95 -9.56 8.52
C SER A 64 -5.63 -9.38 9.26
N ALA A 65 -4.52 -9.26 8.54
CA ALA A 65 -3.21 -9.08 9.16
C ALA A 65 -2.94 -7.61 9.48
N GLY A 66 -3.64 -6.68 8.83
CA GLY A 66 -3.42 -5.26 9.02
C GLY A 66 -3.76 -4.80 10.42
N MET A 67 -4.70 -5.47 11.08
CA MET A 67 -5.09 -5.10 12.44
C MET A 67 -3.97 -5.29 13.45
N GLY A 68 -3.07 -6.23 13.19
CA GLY A 68 -1.92 -6.43 14.05
C GLY A 68 -0.80 -5.43 13.82
N VAL A 69 -0.88 -4.68 12.73
CA VAL A 69 0.14 -3.69 12.36
C VAL A 69 -0.27 -2.28 12.80
N ALA A 70 -1.54 -2.03 12.83
CA ALA A 70 -2.08 -0.71 13.22
C ALA A 70 -1.83 -0.36 14.72
#